data_1b370de4517f836129007fb80a9350e2
#
_entry.id   1b370de4517f836129007fb80a9350e2
#
_cell.length_a   1.000
_cell.length_b   1.000
_cell.length_c   1.000
_cell.angle_alpha   90.00
_cell.angle_beta   90.00
_cell.angle_gamma   90.00
#
_symmetry.space_group_name_H-M   'P 1'
#
loop_
_entity.id
_entity.type
_entity.pdbx_description
1 polymer ?
#
loop_
_entity_poly.entity_id
_entity_poly.type
_entity_poly.pdbx_seq_one_letter_code
_entity_poly.pdbx_strand_id
1 'polypeptide(L)'
;MIGNISLIFLAVLLVVGCTSEEKVGVISTRFGDIIVEFYPDLAPKHVESFQTLAEEGYYNGTIFHRVIPGFVIQGGDPNTKGTNKALYGMGGHAGKYYGIGEEDNPETWMLPAEFNPTPHHRGILSMARSRDPNSAGSQFFICVANANQLDNQYTVFGNVIQGLDVVDRIVNLPRDQRDNPHERVEMTVKIVPRSSIKSLE
;
A
#
# COMPACT_ATOMS: atom_id res chain seq x y z
N MET A 1 -8.73 -24.28 -71.37
CA MET A 1 -8.32 -23.17 -70.50
C MET A 1 -8.98 -23.39 -69.16
N ILE A 2 -8.25 -23.90 -68.17
CA ILE A 2 -8.77 -24.20 -66.85
C ILE A 2 -8.10 -23.17 -65.91
N GLY A 3 -8.92 -22.23 -65.42
CA GLY A 3 -8.46 -21.14 -64.53
C GLY A 3 -8.28 -21.65 -63.09
N ASN A 4 -7.06 -21.55 -62.54
CA ASN A 4 -6.77 -21.82 -61.15
C ASN A 4 -7.32 -20.65 -60.27
N ILE A 5 -8.30 -20.95 -59.42
CA ILE A 5 -8.75 -20.07 -58.37
C ILE A 5 -7.88 -20.33 -57.14
N SER A 6 -6.95 -19.39 -56.84
CA SER A 6 -6.09 -19.43 -55.65
C SER A 6 -6.89 -18.88 -54.46
N LEU A 7 -7.24 -19.76 -53.54
CA LEU A 7 -7.92 -19.38 -52.27
C LEU A 7 -6.88 -18.84 -51.29
N ILE A 8 -6.89 -17.55 -51.04
CA ILE A 8 -6.05 -16.92 -50.04
C ILE A 8 -6.75 -17.08 -48.67
N PHE A 9 -6.23 -17.95 -47.80
CA PHE A 9 -6.63 -18.05 -46.39
C PHE A 9 -6.01 -16.89 -45.62
N LEU A 10 -6.83 -15.93 -45.24
CA LEU A 10 -6.47 -14.85 -44.33
C LEU A 10 -6.53 -15.40 -42.90
N ALA A 11 -5.38 -15.75 -42.32
CA ALA A 11 -5.28 -16.15 -40.93
C ALA A 11 -5.43 -14.87 -40.04
N VAL A 12 -6.58 -14.73 -39.38
CA VAL A 12 -6.77 -13.70 -38.35
C VAL A 12 -6.08 -14.18 -37.09
N LEU A 13 -4.93 -13.58 -36.78
CA LEU A 13 -4.24 -13.76 -35.51
C LEU A 13 -5.02 -13.02 -34.42
N LEU A 14 -5.81 -13.76 -33.62
CA LEU A 14 -6.38 -13.26 -32.38
C LEU A 14 -5.24 -13.09 -31.34
N VAL A 15 -4.75 -11.88 -31.20
CA VAL A 15 -3.87 -11.50 -30.05
C VAL A 15 -4.78 -11.44 -28.83
N VAL A 16 -4.83 -12.54 -28.08
CA VAL A 16 -5.40 -12.54 -26.73
C VAL A 16 -4.39 -11.79 -25.86
N GLY A 17 -4.62 -10.48 -25.71
CA GLY A 17 -3.89 -9.68 -24.75
C GLY A 17 -4.22 -10.21 -23.34
N CYS A 18 -3.24 -10.81 -22.68
CA CYS A 18 -3.33 -11.18 -21.27
C CYS A 18 -3.29 -9.85 -20.48
N THR A 19 -4.44 -9.22 -20.27
CA THR A 19 -4.55 -8.12 -19.32
C THR A 19 -4.45 -8.75 -17.93
N SER A 20 -3.33 -8.54 -17.24
CA SER A 20 -3.23 -8.91 -15.82
C SER A 20 -4.38 -8.24 -15.07
N GLU A 21 -5.17 -9.04 -14.37
CA GLU A 21 -6.29 -8.52 -13.60
C GLU A 21 -5.79 -7.50 -12.57
N GLU A 22 -6.42 -6.32 -12.55
CA GLU A 22 -6.06 -5.25 -11.62
C GLU A 22 -6.30 -5.72 -10.18
N LYS A 23 -5.26 -5.60 -9.33
CA LYS A 23 -5.32 -5.98 -7.93
C LYS A 23 -5.56 -4.76 -7.05
N VAL A 24 -6.27 -4.96 -5.93
CA VAL A 24 -6.49 -3.97 -4.87
C VAL A 24 -6.09 -4.55 -3.52
N GLY A 25 -5.76 -3.68 -2.58
CA GLY A 25 -5.53 -4.04 -1.19
C GLY A 25 -6.80 -3.86 -0.38
N VAL A 26 -7.13 -4.85 0.46
CA VAL A 26 -8.20 -4.76 1.46
C VAL A 26 -7.56 -4.76 2.83
N ILE A 27 -7.60 -3.61 3.50
CA ILE A 27 -7.12 -3.42 4.88
C ILE A 27 -8.34 -3.54 5.80
N SER A 28 -8.51 -4.71 6.40
CA SER A 28 -9.64 -5.00 7.30
C SER A 28 -9.30 -4.61 8.74
N THR A 29 -10.21 -3.89 9.37
CA THR A 29 -10.13 -3.48 10.79
C THR A 29 -11.45 -3.76 11.50
N ARG A 30 -11.48 -3.62 12.82
CA ARG A 30 -12.74 -3.71 13.59
C ARG A 30 -13.78 -2.61 13.23
N PHE A 31 -13.36 -1.56 12.53
CA PHE A 31 -14.25 -0.48 12.08
C PHE A 31 -14.79 -0.67 10.67
N GLY A 32 -14.30 -1.70 9.96
CA GLY A 32 -14.63 -2.01 8.57
C GLY A 32 -13.41 -2.11 7.69
N ASP A 33 -13.63 -2.22 6.39
CA ASP A 33 -12.61 -2.38 5.38
C ASP A 33 -12.22 -1.01 4.76
N ILE A 34 -10.92 -0.84 4.52
CA ILE A 34 -10.35 0.24 3.71
C ILE A 34 -9.82 -0.41 2.45
N ILE A 35 -10.37 -0.06 1.30
CA ILE A 35 -9.96 -0.63 0.01
C ILE A 35 -9.07 0.38 -0.69
N VAL A 36 -7.88 -0.07 -1.12
CA VAL A 36 -6.88 0.75 -1.78
C VAL A 36 -6.58 0.23 -3.17
N GLU A 37 -6.54 1.12 -4.14
CA GLU A 37 -5.93 0.88 -5.45
C GLU A 37 -4.45 1.21 -5.42
N PHE A 38 -3.69 0.61 -6.33
CA PHE A 38 -2.24 0.79 -6.42
C PHE A 38 -1.84 1.53 -7.68
N TYR A 39 -0.68 2.19 -7.63
CA TYR A 39 -0.08 2.94 -8.74
C TYR A 39 1.25 2.31 -9.19
N PRO A 40 1.22 1.10 -9.81
CA PRO A 40 2.44 0.36 -10.17
C PRO A 40 3.29 1.10 -11.21
N ASP A 41 2.69 1.95 -12.05
CA ASP A 41 3.43 2.75 -13.04
C ASP A 41 4.22 3.89 -12.40
N LEU A 42 3.83 4.34 -11.21
CA LEU A 42 4.45 5.46 -10.48
C LEU A 42 5.44 4.99 -9.42
N ALA A 43 5.16 3.86 -8.76
CA ALA A 43 5.96 3.34 -7.66
C ALA A 43 5.99 1.79 -7.68
N PRO A 44 6.57 1.17 -8.73
CA PRO A 44 6.52 -0.27 -8.94
C PRO A 44 7.10 -1.08 -7.78
N LYS A 45 8.22 -0.65 -7.20
CA LYS A 45 8.87 -1.36 -6.08
C LYS A 45 8.07 -1.27 -4.79
N HIS A 46 7.48 -0.10 -4.52
CA HIS A 46 6.63 0.10 -3.35
C HIS A 46 5.35 -0.74 -3.43
N VAL A 47 4.71 -0.77 -4.59
CA VAL A 47 3.53 -1.61 -4.85
C VAL A 47 3.88 -3.09 -4.70
N GLU A 48 4.96 -3.55 -5.36
CA GLU A 48 5.40 -4.94 -5.28
C GLU A 48 5.72 -5.34 -3.83
N SER A 49 6.50 -4.53 -3.11
CA SER A 49 6.86 -4.79 -1.72
C SER A 49 5.63 -4.87 -0.80
N PHE A 50 4.71 -3.91 -0.91
CA PHE A 50 3.49 -3.93 -0.12
C PHE A 50 2.64 -5.16 -0.40
N GLN A 51 2.47 -5.54 -1.67
CA GLN A 51 1.72 -6.73 -2.06
C GLN A 51 2.38 -8.01 -1.55
N THR A 52 3.70 -8.14 -1.69
CA THR A 52 4.47 -9.29 -1.17
C THR A 52 4.26 -9.46 0.33
N LEU A 53 4.47 -8.39 1.13
CA LEU A 53 4.28 -8.42 2.57
C LEU A 53 2.84 -8.74 2.97
N ALA A 54 1.86 -8.24 2.22
CA ALA A 54 0.45 -8.54 2.46
C ALA A 54 0.11 -10.00 2.17
N GLU A 55 0.61 -10.56 1.06
CA GLU A 55 0.41 -11.97 0.66
C GLU A 55 1.09 -12.93 1.65
N GLU A 56 2.21 -12.54 2.26
CA GLU A 56 2.89 -13.27 3.35
C GLU A 56 2.20 -13.12 4.72
N GLY A 57 1.16 -12.29 4.82
CA GLY A 57 0.46 -12.02 6.07
C GLY A 57 1.27 -11.17 7.07
N TYR A 58 2.31 -10.49 6.59
CA TYR A 58 3.20 -9.67 7.42
C TYR A 58 2.46 -8.59 8.20
N TYR A 59 1.44 -7.96 7.60
CA TYR A 59 0.65 -6.91 8.23
C TYR A 59 -0.37 -7.43 9.25
N ASN A 60 -0.66 -8.74 9.29
CA ASN A 60 -1.70 -9.28 10.17
C ASN A 60 -1.34 -9.12 11.65
N GLY A 61 -2.22 -8.45 12.40
CA GLY A 61 -2.03 -8.10 13.81
C GLY A 61 -1.15 -6.86 14.06
N THR A 62 -0.61 -6.20 13.01
CA THR A 62 -0.09 -4.84 13.16
C THR A 62 -1.22 -3.86 13.40
N ILE A 63 -0.92 -2.65 13.90
CA ILE A 63 -1.93 -1.64 14.20
C ILE A 63 -1.67 -0.33 13.47
N PHE A 64 -2.70 0.51 13.39
CA PHE A 64 -2.50 1.95 13.18
C PHE A 64 -1.96 2.53 14.50
N HIS A 65 -0.65 2.72 14.57
CA HIS A 65 0.06 3.11 15.78
C HIS A 65 0.26 4.62 15.93
N ARG A 66 -0.04 5.39 14.88
CA ARG A 66 0.03 6.86 14.91
C ARG A 66 -1.16 7.44 14.15
N VAL A 67 -1.96 8.26 14.84
CA VAL A 67 -3.16 8.88 14.27
C VAL A 67 -3.15 10.38 14.57
N ILE A 68 -3.13 11.20 13.53
CA ILE A 68 -3.07 12.67 13.64
C ILE A 68 -4.23 13.28 12.86
N PRO A 69 -5.28 13.77 13.53
CA PRO A 69 -6.38 14.48 12.89
C PRO A 69 -5.88 15.63 12.01
N GLY A 70 -6.47 15.73 10.81
CA GLY A 70 -6.06 16.74 9.82
C GLY A 70 -4.76 16.43 9.10
N PHE A 71 -4.15 15.22 9.33
CA PHE A 71 -2.90 14.83 8.68
C PHE A 71 -2.95 13.40 8.16
N VAL A 72 -2.63 12.38 9.00
CA VAL A 72 -2.51 10.98 8.56
C VAL A 72 -2.96 9.98 9.63
N ILE A 73 -3.23 8.73 9.18
CA ILE A 73 -3.13 7.52 9.99
C ILE A 73 -1.97 6.68 9.47
N GLN A 74 -1.10 6.17 10.35
CA GLN A 74 0.11 5.41 9.99
C GLN A 74 0.10 4.05 10.67
N GLY A 75 0.46 3.00 9.90
CA GLY A 75 0.52 1.62 10.36
C GLY A 75 1.63 0.82 9.68
N GLY A 76 1.55 -0.52 9.78
CA GLY A 76 2.45 -1.44 9.08
C GLY A 76 3.78 -1.72 9.79
N ASP A 77 3.94 -1.31 11.06
CA ASP A 77 5.12 -1.62 11.87
C ASP A 77 4.96 -2.98 12.58
N PRO A 78 5.83 -3.97 12.35
CA PRO A 78 5.78 -5.30 12.97
C PRO A 78 5.95 -5.25 14.51
N ASN A 79 6.67 -4.27 15.04
CA ASN A 79 6.83 -4.10 16.50
C ASN A 79 5.49 -3.89 17.21
N THR A 80 4.48 -3.43 16.47
CA THR A 80 3.15 -3.17 17.01
C THR A 80 2.34 -4.43 17.28
N LYS A 81 2.78 -5.62 16.83
CA LYS A 81 2.22 -6.90 17.24
C LYS A 81 2.46 -7.18 18.72
N GLY A 82 3.56 -6.64 19.27
CA GLY A 82 3.84 -6.66 20.70
C GLY A 82 3.15 -5.52 21.46
N THR A 83 3.39 -5.46 22.77
CA THR A 83 2.78 -4.45 23.66
C THR A 83 3.74 -3.33 24.06
N ASN A 84 5.04 -3.43 23.69
CA ASN A 84 6.04 -2.42 24.03
C ASN A 84 5.90 -1.19 23.11
N LYS A 85 5.09 -0.24 23.53
CA LYS A 85 4.86 1.00 22.77
C LYS A 85 6.13 1.84 22.51
N ALA A 86 7.22 1.64 23.26
CA ALA A 86 8.47 2.37 23.03
C ALA A 86 9.11 2.02 21.67
N LEU A 87 8.81 0.84 21.11
CA LEU A 87 9.33 0.37 19.84
C LEU A 87 8.44 0.73 18.64
N TYR A 88 7.24 1.27 18.88
CA TYR A 88 6.31 1.57 17.80
C TYR A 88 6.85 2.68 16.90
N GLY A 89 6.76 2.46 15.59
CA GLY A 89 7.28 3.33 14.55
C GLY A 89 8.74 3.08 14.16
N MET A 90 9.41 2.06 14.78
CA MET A 90 10.85 1.82 14.60
C MET A 90 11.16 0.58 13.75
N GLY A 91 10.19 -0.27 13.45
CA GLY A 91 10.40 -1.54 12.75
C GLY A 91 9.96 -1.51 11.30
N GLY A 92 10.19 -2.64 10.62
CA GLY A 92 9.73 -2.92 9.27
C GLY A 92 10.82 -2.93 8.22
N HIS A 93 10.65 -3.80 7.24
CA HIS A 93 11.56 -4.02 6.12
C HIS A 93 10.78 -4.10 4.81
N ALA A 94 11.47 -4.02 3.66
CA ALA A 94 10.87 -4.23 2.36
C ALA A 94 10.54 -5.72 2.11
N GLY A 95 9.55 -6.01 1.27
CA GLY A 95 9.12 -7.38 0.94
C GLY A 95 10.13 -8.15 0.07
N LYS A 96 11.08 -7.45 -0.54
CA LYS A 96 12.16 -8.02 -1.35
C LYS A 96 13.44 -7.21 -1.20
N TYR A 97 14.56 -7.80 -1.62
CA TYR A 97 15.82 -7.09 -1.76
C TYR A 97 15.80 -6.19 -3.01
N TYR A 98 15.93 -4.88 -2.80
CA TYR A 98 15.99 -3.88 -3.86
C TYR A 98 17.37 -3.19 -3.96
N GLY A 99 18.42 -3.87 -3.49
CA GLY A 99 19.79 -3.35 -3.51
C GLY A 99 20.15 -2.49 -2.31
N ILE A 100 19.33 -2.44 -1.26
CA ILE A 100 19.55 -1.69 -0.02
C ILE A 100 19.38 -2.62 1.17
N GLY A 101 20.38 -2.68 2.04
CA GLY A 101 20.49 -3.65 3.13
C GLY A 101 21.42 -4.80 2.77
N GLU A 102 21.45 -5.81 3.60
CA GLU A 102 22.21 -7.06 3.41
C GLU A 102 21.32 -8.06 2.66
N GLU A 103 21.77 -8.56 1.48
CA GLU A 103 20.96 -9.43 0.60
C GLU A 103 20.43 -10.68 1.33
N ASP A 104 21.27 -11.27 2.19
CA ASP A 104 20.93 -12.48 2.95
C ASP A 104 20.17 -12.21 4.26
N ASN A 105 19.85 -10.93 4.57
CA ASN A 105 19.19 -10.55 5.81
C ASN A 105 17.96 -9.69 5.55
N PRO A 106 16.77 -10.29 5.36
CA PRO A 106 15.53 -9.58 5.05
C PRO A 106 15.17 -8.43 6.01
N GLU A 107 15.52 -8.54 7.29
CA GLU A 107 15.24 -7.51 8.30
C GLU A 107 15.91 -6.16 8.01
N THR A 108 16.93 -6.16 7.13
CA THR A 108 17.67 -4.95 6.73
C THR A 108 17.22 -4.36 5.39
N TRP A 109 16.32 -5.03 4.69
CA TRP A 109 15.89 -4.59 3.35
C TRP A 109 15.08 -3.30 3.39
N MET A 110 15.44 -2.36 2.51
CA MET A 110 14.77 -1.08 2.39
C MET A 110 14.37 -0.81 0.94
N LEU A 111 13.42 0.08 0.77
CA LEU A 111 12.95 0.56 -0.52
C LEU A 111 13.71 1.82 -0.95
N PRO A 112 14.24 1.87 -2.17
CA PRO A 112 14.68 3.13 -2.76
C PRO A 112 13.49 4.04 -3.00
N ALA A 113 13.68 5.35 -2.87
CA ALA A 113 12.62 6.32 -3.13
C ALA A 113 12.11 6.25 -4.58
N GLU A 114 10.79 6.32 -4.74
CA GLU A 114 10.10 6.43 -6.03
C GLU A 114 9.19 7.67 -6.01
N PHE A 115 9.80 8.84 -5.73
CA PHE A 115 9.06 10.11 -5.66
C PHE A 115 8.41 10.41 -7.00
N ASN A 116 7.16 10.82 -6.96
CA ASN A 116 6.35 11.11 -8.14
C ASN A 116 5.49 12.36 -7.89
N PRO A 117 4.95 12.98 -8.96
CA PRO A 117 4.24 14.26 -8.85
C PRO A 117 2.84 14.17 -8.27
N THR A 118 2.38 12.99 -7.84
CA THR A 118 1.04 12.82 -7.25
C THR A 118 0.97 13.57 -5.93
N PRO A 119 0.07 14.55 -5.78
CA PRO A 119 -0.04 15.32 -4.55
C PRO A 119 -0.69 14.50 -3.43
N HIS A 120 -0.26 14.74 -2.18
CA HIS A 120 -0.79 14.09 -0.99
C HIS A 120 -2.16 14.65 -0.60
N HIS A 121 -3.20 14.31 -1.36
CA HIS A 121 -4.59 14.62 -1.00
C HIS A 121 -5.17 13.60 -0.02
N ARG A 122 -6.32 13.95 0.58
CA ARG A 122 -7.09 13.00 1.38
C ARG A 122 -7.34 11.69 0.62
N GLY A 123 -7.05 10.56 1.26
CA GLY A 123 -7.17 9.22 0.71
C GLY A 123 -5.87 8.65 0.14
N ILE A 124 -4.86 9.47 -0.14
CA ILE A 124 -3.59 8.99 -0.67
C ILE A 124 -2.92 8.02 0.30
N LEU A 125 -2.45 6.89 -0.27
CA LEU A 125 -1.62 5.89 0.37
C LEU A 125 -0.15 6.16 0.01
N SER A 126 0.69 6.39 1.02
CA SER A 126 2.09 6.75 0.83
C SER A 126 2.99 6.01 1.83
N MET A 127 4.25 5.81 1.48
CA MET A 127 5.18 5.03 2.28
C MET A 127 5.89 5.89 3.33
N ALA A 128 5.87 5.45 4.58
CA ALA A 128 6.61 6.08 5.65
C ALA A 128 8.10 5.73 5.55
N ARG A 129 8.96 6.65 6.02
CA ARG A 129 10.41 6.49 6.01
C ARG A 129 11.07 7.27 7.15
N SER A 130 12.33 7.01 7.40
CA SER A 130 13.17 7.82 8.30
C SER A 130 13.74 9.05 7.55
N ARG A 131 14.86 9.61 8.02
CA ARG A 131 15.48 10.79 7.38
C ARG A 131 16.00 10.49 5.98
N ASP A 132 16.61 9.32 5.78
CA ASP A 132 17.11 8.91 4.47
C ASP A 132 15.93 8.63 3.52
N PRO A 133 15.88 9.22 2.32
CA PRO A 133 14.87 8.94 1.32
C PRO A 133 14.75 7.45 0.96
N ASN A 134 15.83 6.70 1.06
CA ASN A 134 15.92 5.28 0.71
C ASN A 134 15.80 4.37 1.95
N SER A 135 15.06 4.78 2.97
CA SER A 135 14.89 4.04 4.23
C SER A 135 13.46 3.55 4.47
N ALA A 136 12.64 3.52 3.45
CA ALA A 136 11.29 2.98 3.57
C ALA A 136 11.34 1.45 3.72
N GLY A 137 10.48 0.91 4.57
CA GLY A 137 10.32 -0.53 4.79
C GLY A 137 8.88 -0.96 4.56
N SER A 138 8.20 -1.39 5.65
CA SER A 138 6.81 -1.83 5.60
C SER A 138 5.80 -0.79 6.07
N GLN A 139 6.23 0.29 6.73
CA GLN A 139 5.31 1.26 7.30
C GLN A 139 4.72 2.18 6.22
N PHE A 140 3.42 2.37 6.27
CA PHE A 140 2.66 3.22 5.35
C PHE A 140 1.74 4.17 6.10
N PHE A 141 1.28 5.20 5.42
CA PHE A 141 0.26 6.10 5.95
C PHE A 141 -0.82 6.42 4.91
N ILE A 142 -2.01 6.77 5.43
CA ILE A 142 -3.14 7.25 4.63
C ILE A 142 -3.40 8.70 5.04
N CYS A 143 -3.42 9.60 4.07
CA CYS A 143 -3.74 11.01 4.29
C CYS A 143 -5.22 11.18 4.63
N VAL A 144 -5.52 11.85 5.75
CA VAL A 144 -6.91 12.17 6.15
C VAL A 144 -7.32 13.59 5.74
N ALA A 145 -6.37 14.38 5.28
CA ALA A 145 -6.53 15.71 4.70
C ALA A 145 -5.42 15.97 3.69
N ASN A 146 -5.43 17.13 3.03
CA ASN A 146 -4.34 17.52 2.13
C ASN A 146 -3.05 17.77 2.94
N ALA A 147 -1.96 17.17 2.51
CA ALA A 147 -0.65 17.20 3.16
C ALA A 147 0.46 17.58 2.16
N ASN A 148 0.29 18.70 1.46
CA ASN A 148 1.14 19.15 0.36
C ASN A 148 2.63 19.31 0.76
N GLN A 149 2.93 19.47 2.06
CA GLN A 149 4.31 19.48 2.57
C GLN A 149 5.04 18.15 2.38
N LEU A 150 4.33 17.06 2.04
CA LEU A 150 4.89 15.73 1.76
C LEU A 150 5.18 15.52 0.26
N ASP A 151 4.69 16.40 -0.61
CA ASP A 151 4.81 16.26 -2.07
C ASP A 151 6.27 16.24 -2.49
N ASN A 152 6.61 15.30 -3.40
CA ASN A 152 7.97 15.03 -3.86
C ASN A 152 8.99 14.66 -2.76
N GLN A 153 8.53 14.35 -1.54
CA GLN A 153 9.37 13.94 -0.41
C GLN A 153 9.02 12.55 0.11
N TYR A 154 7.81 12.06 -0.19
CA TYR A 154 7.34 10.72 0.15
C TYR A 154 6.80 10.03 -1.08
N THR A 155 6.93 8.70 -1.15
CA THR A 155 6.47 7.92 -2.30
C THR A 155 5.00 7.61 -2.18
N VAL A 156 4.19 8.24 -3.03
CA VAL A 156 2.79 7.86 -3.23
C VAL A 156 2.75 6.57 -4.05
N PHE A 157 2.05 5.54 -3.57
CA PHE A 157 1.94 4.26 -4.27
C PHE A 157 0.51 3.73 -4.41
N GLY A 158 -0.49 4.50 -3.97
CA GLY A 158 -1.90 4.15 -4.09
C GLY A 158 -2.85 5.19 -3.53
N ASN A 159 -4.12 4.84 -3.51
CA ASN A 159 -5.21 5.67 -3.00
C ASN A 159 -6.34 4.83 -2.44
N VAL A 160 -7.04 5.33 -1.44
CA VAL A 160 -8.26 4.73 -0.89
C VAL A 160 -9.41 4.96 -1.85
N ILE A 161 -9.99 3.88 -2.35
CA ILE A 161 -11.17 3.93 -3.24
C ILE A 161 -12.49 3.66 -2.49
N GLN A 162 -12.40 3.05 -1.28
CA GLN A 162 -13.56 2.78 -0.42
C GLN A 162 -13.11 2.72 1.04
N GLY A 163 -13.97 3.16 1.99
CA GLY A 163 -13.69 3.08 3.43
C GLY A 163 -13.04 4.35 4.01
N LEU A 164 -13.16 5.52 3.36
CA LEU A 164 -12.71 6.79 3.93
C LEU A 164 -13.43 7.14 5.25
N ASP A 165 -14.65 6.67 5.47
CA ASP A 165 -15.37 6.78 6.73
C ASP A 165 -14.72 5.93 7.84
N VAL A 166 -14.15 4.76 7.49
CA VAL A 166 -13.36 3.93 8.39
C VAL A 166 -12.08 4.65 8.79
N VAL A 167 -11.39 5.27 7.82
CA VAL A 167 -10.20 6.11 8.07
C VAL A 167 -10.54 7.25 9.04
N ASP A 168 -11.69 7.91 8.87
CA ASP A 168 -12.14 9.00 9.75
C ASP A 168 -12.42 8.50 11.18
N ARG A 169 -13.02 7.33 11.34
CA ARG A 169 -13.22 6.74 12.67
C ARG A 169 -11.89 6.48 13.37
N ILE A 170 -10.91 5.94 12.64
CA ILE A 170 -9.60 5.61 13.20
C ILE A 170 -8.85 6.87 13.62
N VAL A 171 -8.80 7.91 12.78
CA VAL A 171 -8.04 9.13 13.07
C VAL A 171 -8.60 9.92 14.25
N ASN A 172 -9.90 9.79 14.53
CA ASN A 172 -10.56 10.49 15.62
C ASN A 172 -10.56 9.73 16.95
N LEU A 173 -9.89 8.58 17.03
CA LEU A 173 -9.76 7.87 18.30
C LEU A 173 -8.99 8.69 19.36
N PRO A 174 -9.34 8.56 20.64
CA PRO A 174 -8.53 9.09 21.73
C PRO A 174 -7.12 8.50 21.66
N ARG A 175 -6.11 9.37 21.79
CA ARG A 175 -4.71 9.01 21.62
C ARG A 175 -3.85 9.62 22.73
N ASP A 176 -2.67 9.07 22.91
CA ASP A 176 -1.67 9.56 23.85
C ASP A 176 -0.83 10.70 23.24
N GLN A 177 0.15 11.21 24.00
CA GLN A 177 1.02 12.32 23.59
C GLN A 177 1.96 11.96 22.41
N ARG A 178 2.07 10.68 22.07
CA ARG A 178 2.84 10.18 20.91
C ARG A 178 1.94 9.86 19.73
N ASP A 179 0.71 10.34 19.74
CA ASP A 179 -0.34 10.07 18.73
C ASP A 179 -0.74 8.61 18.61
N ASN A 180 -0.45 7.77 19.62
CA ASN A 180 -0.81 6.37 19.65
C ASN A 180 -2.25 6.24 20.14
N PRO A 181 -3.17 5.59 19.41
CA PRO A 181 -4.51 5.33 19.91
C PRO A 181 -4.48 4.60 21.26
N HIS A 182 -5.34 4.99 22.20
CA HIS A 182 -5.46 4.27 23.47
C HIS A 182 -5.97 2.85 23.24
N GLU A 183 -6.85 2.68 22.26
CA GLU A 183 -7.37 1.39 21.84
C GLU A 183 -6.59 0.86 20.63
N ARG A 184 -6.21 -0.40 20.67
CA ARG A 184 -5.54 -1.06 19.54
C ARG A 184 -6.49 -1.16 18.34
N VAL A 185 -6.04 -0.69 17.19
CA VAL A 185 -6.73 -0.86 15.90
C VAL A 185 -5.89 -1.80 15.03
N GLU A 186 -6.09 -3.08 15.24
CA GLU A 186 -5.42 -4.12 14.47
C GLU A 186 -5.93 -4.16 13.04
N MET A 187 -5.03 -4.55 12.13
CA MET A 187 -5.37 -4.76 10.73
C MET A 187 -5.00 -6.15 10.25
N THR A 188 -5.69 -6.61 9.23
CA THR A 188 -5.24 -7.64 8.29
C THR A 188 -5.25 -7.05 6.89
N VAL A 189 -4.28 -7.45 6.06
CA VAL A 189 -4.20 -6.94 4.68
C VAL A 189 -4.25 -8.11 3.72
N LYS A 190 -5.12 -8.01 2.71
CA LYS A 190 -5.24 -8.99 1.64
C LYS A 190 -5.13 -8.30 0.28
N ILE A 191 -4.49 -8.96 -0.66
CA ILE A 191 -4.46 -8.56 -2.06
C ILE A 191 -5.47 -9.41 -2.82
N VAL A 192 -6.40 -8.74 -3.47
CA VAL A 192 -7.50 -9.42 -4.18
C VAL A 192 -7.71 -8.80 -5.56
N PRO A 193 -8.31 -9.54 -6.51
CA PRO A 193 -8.75 -8.97 -7.78
C PRO A 193 -9.77 -7.84 -7.57
N ARG A 194 -9.62 -6.75 -8.32
CA ARG A 194 -10.57 -5.61 -8.24
C ARG A 194 -12.02 -6.05 -8.53
N SER A 195 -12.19 -7.01 -9.43
CA SER A 195 -13.50 -7.60 -9.77
C SER A 195 -14.21 -8.28 -8.59
N SER A 196 -13.47 -8.68 -7.55
CA SER A 196 -14.02 -9.31 -6.34
C SER A 196 -14.63 -8.31 -5.34
N ILE A 197 -14.34 -7.00 -5.53
CA ILE A 197 -14.88 -5.95 -4.67
C ILE A 197 -16.30 -5.63 -5.14
N LYS A 198 -17.27 -5.82 -4.26
CA LYS A 198 -18.63 -5.36 -4.52
C LYS A 198 -18.62 -3.83 -4.52
N SER A 199 -19.00 -3.21 -5.63
CA SER A 199 -19.33 -1.78 -5.64
C SER A 199 -20.43 -1.54 -4.61
N LEU A 200 -20.20 -0.64 -3.66
CA LEU A 200 -21.30 -0.10 -2.87
C LEU A 200 -22.06 0.82 -3.82
N GLU A 201 -23.25 0.36 -4.28
CA GLU A 201 -24.25 1.20 -4.94
C GLU A 201 -24.83 2.20 -3.93
#